data_1cbd10e7c79c2c7512031ced3aecc1f1
#
_entry.id   1cbd10e7c79c2c7512031ced3aecc1f1
#
_cell.length_a   1.000
_cell.length_b   1.000
_cell.length_c   1.000
_cell.angle_alpha   90.00
_cell.angle_beta   90.00
_cell.angle_gamma   90.00
#
_symmetry.space_group_name_H-M   'P 1'
#
loop_
_entity.id
_entity.type
_entity.pdbx_description
1 polymer ?
#
loop_
_entity_poly.entity_id
_entity_poly.type
_entity_poly.pdbx_seq_one_letter_code
_entity_poly.pdbx_strand_id
1 'polypeptide(L)'
;MIRPCLTLFILLSAGIASSGALALEPQVAWPSGWVVESLPAPASTPASAQSISRERATKNDSAGNAVMVMELTTTPVEPDHQVNLQGVLLEMRKSVQKDFFQGGYQSVCNKIHSSLLGGTAALETTCTITQNGRHVLSQTLVAALKEGRAYVLSYAGQAQVFVESQEEVQSVRNSLKF
;
A
#
# COMPACT_ATOMS: atom_id res chain seq x y z
N MET A 1 34.25 63.84 -37.25
CA MET A 1 34.45 63.22 -35.91
C MET A 1 33.10 62.82 -35.44
N ILE A 2 32.71 61.55 -35.68
CA ILE A 2 31.40 61.00 -35.33
C ILE A 2 31.65 59.83 -34.39
N ARG A 3 31.20 59.90 -33.13
CA ARG A 3 31.26 58.83 -32.12
C ARG A 3 30.01 57.97 -32.25
N PRO A 4 30.09 56.65 -32.36
CA PRO A 4 28.89 55.79 -32.24
C PRO A 4 28.62 55.48 -30.78
N CYS A 5 27.37 55.67 -30.38
CA CYS A 5 26.79 55.29 -29.08
C CYS A 5 26.51 53.79 -29.10
N LEU A 6 27.18 53.06 -28.21
CA LEU A 6 27.02 51.60 -28.04
C LEU A 6 25.93 51.37 -27.00
N THR A 7 24.71 51.00 -27.45
CA THR A 7 23.59 50.60 -26.58
C THR A 7 23.74 49.14 -26.19
N LEU A 8 24.01 48.90 -24.91
CA LEU A 8 24.10 47.57 -24.28
C LEU A 8 22.69 47.08 -23.95
N PHE A 9 22.21 46.10 -24.70
CA PHE A 9 20.95 45.38 -24.41
C PHE A 9 21.23 44.29 -23.34
N ILE A 10 20.78 44.50 -22.12
CA ILE A 10 20.80 43.47 -21.06
C ILE A 10 19.53 42.63 -21.23
N LEU A 11 19.67 41.40 -21.77
CA LEU A 11 18.63 40.39 -21.78
C LEU A 11 18.49 39.78 -20.39
N LEU A 12 17.41 40.16 -19.70
CA LEU A 12 17.01 39.55 -18.43
C LEU A 12 16.30 38.22 -18.74
N SER A 13 17.02 37.09 -18.68
CA SER A 13 16.44 35.77 -18.76
C SER A 13 15.78 35.41 -17.42
N ALA A 14 14.45 35.55 -17.34
CA ALA A 14 13.65 35.02 -16.22
C ALA A 14 13.64 33.51 -16.27
N GLY A 15 14.45 32.86 -15.44
CA GLY A 15 14.40 31.41 -15.23
C GLY A 15 13.12 31.04 -14.52
N ILE A 16 12.21 30.34 -15.19
CA ILE A 16 11.02 29.73 -14.59
C ILE A 16 11.51 28.49 -13.81
N ALA A 17 11.68 28.64 -12.52
CA ALA A 17 11.89 27.49 -11.63
C ALA A 17 10.59 26.68 -11.56
N SER A 18 10.52 25.58 -12.31
CA SER A 18 9.46 24.59 -12.17
C SER A 18 9.63 23.92 -10.80
N SER A 19 8.84 24.35 -9.82
CA SER A 19 8.69 23.65 -8.55
C SER A 19 7.98 22.33 -8.81
N GLY A 20 8.72 21.25 -9.05
CA GLY A 20 8.19 19.89 -9.01
C GLY A 20 7.63 19.67 -7.61
N ALA A 21 6.32 19.55 -7.49
CA ALA A 21 5.70 19.08 -6.25
C ALA A 21 6.23 17.66 -5.99
N LEU A 22 7.10 17.52 -5.01
CA LEU A 22 7.48 16.21 -4.48
C LEU A 22 6.20 15.60 -3.90
N ALA A 23 5.68 14.57 -4.55
CA ALA A 23 4.57 13.79 -3.99
C ALA A 23 5.05 13.24 -2.64
N LEU A 24 4.41 13.68 -1.55
CA LEU A 24 4.72 13.18 -0.22
C LEU A 24 4.49 11.65 -0.22
N GLU A 25 5.51 10.91 0.18
CA GLU A 25 5.34 9.47 0.47
C GLU A 25 4.34 9.33 1.62
N PRO A 26 3.43 8.35 1.56
CA PRO A 26 2.47 8.13 2.64
C PRO A 26 3.21 7.84 3.94
N GLN A 27 2.81 8.52 5.01
CA GLN A 27 3.38 8.27 6.33
C GLN A 27 2.50 7.28 7.07
N VAL A 28 3.10 6.20 7.57
CA VAL A 28 2.45 5.18 8.39
C VAL A 28 3.26 4.95 9.67
N ALA A 29 2.59 4.88 10.80
CA ALA A 29 3.23 4.52 12.07
C ALA A 29 3.07 3.01 12.31
N TRP A 30 4.13 2.27 12.03
CA TRP A 30 4.17 0.84 12.30
C TRP A 30 4.25 0.56 13.80
N PRO A 31 3.72 -0.57 14.30
CA PRO A 31 3.74 -0.88 15.71
C PRO A 31 5.17 -1.06 16.24
N SER A 32 5.41 -0.65 17.47
CA SER A 32 6.71 -0.86 18.13
C SER A 32 7.02 -2.36 18.26
N GLY A 33 8.28 -2.72 18.05
CA GLY A 33 8.73 -4.11 18.14
C GLY A 33 8.47 -4.98 16.91
N TRP A 34 7.82 -4.43 15.86
CA TRP A 34 7.72 -5.10 14.57
C TRP A 34 8.94 -4.77 13.72
N VAL A 35 9.38 -5.74 12.92
CA VAL A 35 10.49 -5.54 11.96
C VAL A 35 9.93 -4.90 10.70
N VAL A 36 10.42 -3.72 10.36
CA VAL A 36 9.94 -2.96 9.19
C VAL A 36 10.98 -2.99 8.08
N GLU A 37 10.56 -3.27 6.86
CA GLU A 37 11.40 -3.31 5.68
C GLU A 37 10.70 -2.67 4.46
N SER A 38 11.48 -1.98 3.62
CA SER A 38 11.01 -1.55 2.30
C SER A 38 11.26 -2.68 1.30
N LEU A 39 10.24 -2.99 0.50
CA LEU A 39 10.31 -4.05 -0.50
C LEU A 39 10.54 -3.45 -1.89
N PRO A 40 11.29 -4.16 -2.76
CA PRO A 40 11.44 -3.75 -4.14
C PRO A 40 10.09 -3.80 -4.87
N ALA A 41 9.94 -2.97 -5.90
CA ALA A 41 8.80 -3.09 -6.82
C ALA A 41 8.79 -4.50 -7.46
N PRO A 42 7.60 -5.06 -7.75
CA PRO A 42 7.51 -6.36 -8.40
C PRO A 42 8.31 -6.41 -9.71
N ALA A 43 9.02 -7.50 -9.98
CA ALA A 43 9.90 -7.64 -11.15
C ALA A 43 9.16 -7.49 -12.51
N SER A 44 7.84 -7.72 -12.54
CA SER A 44 6.98 -7.56 -13.72
C SER A 44 6.48 -6.12 -13.93
N THR A 45 6.92 -5.18 -13.08
CA THR A 45 6.45 -3.78 -13.13
C THR A 45 7.11 -3.06 -14.30
N PRO A 46 6.34 -2.47 -15.24
CA PRO A 46 6.90 -1.66 -16.32
C PRO A 46 7.74 -0.50 -15.77
N ALA A 47 8.75 -0.05 -16.51
CA ALA A 47 9.62 1.06 -16.10
C ALA A 47 8.85 2.36 -15.79
N SER A 48 7.67 2.56 -16.40
CA SER A 48 6.75 3.66 -16.11
C SER A 48 6.07 3.58 -14.73
N ALA A 49 6.06 2.41 -14.09
CA ALA A 49 5.47 2.18 -12.77
C ALA A 49 6.51 2.11 -11.63
N GLN A 50 7.70 2.69 -11.85
CA GLN A 50 8.80 2.71 -10.85
C GLN A 50 8.49 3.51 -9.56
N SER A 51 7.33 4.16 -9.48
CA SER A 51 6.87 4.87 -8.29
C SER A 51 5.98 4.03 -7.36
N ILE A 52 5.95 2.70 -7.54
CA ILE A 52 5.29 1.80 -6.58
C ILE A 52 6.18 1.72 -5.34
N SER A 53 5.64 2.13 -4.19
CA SER A 53 6.29 1.90 -2.89
C SER A 53 5.62 0.73 -2.17
N ARG A 54 6.43 -0.06 -1.47
CA ARG A 54 5.98 -1.18 -0.66
C ARG A 54 6.75 -1.21 0.64
N GLU A 55 6.03 -1.20 1.74
CA GLU A 55 6.59 -1.36 3.08
C GLU A 55 5.92 -2.56 3.75
N ARG A 56 6.72 -3.34 4.46
CA ARG A 56 6.27 -4.50 5.22
C ARG A 56 6.69 -4.38 6.66
N ALA A 57 5.76 -4.68 7.57
CA ALA A 57 6.04 -4.85 9.00
C ALA A 57 5.72 -6.28 9.41
N THR A 58 6.64 -6.94 10.10
CA THR A 58 6.54 -8.33 10.54
C THR A 58 6.61 -8.44 12.05
N LYS A 59 5.61 -9.09 12.65
CA LYS A 59 5.59 -9.49 14.06
C LYS A 59 6.15 -10.89 14.18
N ASN A 60 7.17 -11.04 15.00
CA ASN A 60 7.79 -12.33 15.26
C ASN A 60 7.41 -12.84 16.66
N ASP A 61 7.39 -14.15 16.83
CA ASP A 61 7.33 -14.79 18.15
C ASP A 61 8.69 -14.74 18.88
N SER A 62 8.74 -15.28 20.10
CA SER A 62 9.97 -15.34 20.89
C SER A 62 11.07 -16.21 20.28
N ALA A 63 10.74 -17.10 19.34
CA ALA A 63 11.68 -17.93 18.59
C ALA A 63 12.15 -17.26 17.29
N GLY A 64 11.63 -16.07 16.96
CA GLY A 64 11.97 -15.33 15.75
C GLY A 64 11.14 -15.71 14.52
N ASN A 65 10.11 -16.55 14.65
CA ASN A 65 9.25 -16.91 13.52
C ASN A 65 8.21 -15.82 13.27
N ALA A 66 7.95 -15.51 12.00
CA ALA A 66 6.89 -14.59 11.61
C ALA A 66 5.51 -15.15 11.98
N VAL A 67 4.75 -14.44 12.82
CA VAL A 67 3.40 -14.83 13.25
C VAL A 67 2.32 -13.91 12.69
N MET A 68 2.70 -12.69 12.27
CA MET A 68 1.84 -11.75 11.57
C MET A 68 2.66 -10.84 10.67
N VAL A 69 2.09 -10.47 9.53
CA VAL A 69 2.70 -9.58 8.54
C VAL A 69 1.67 -8.55 8.13
N MET A 70 2.07 -7.28 8.04
CA MET A 70 1.34 -6.20 7.38
C MET A 70 2.16 -5.67 6.22
N GLU A 71 1.51 -5.33 5.12
CA GLU A 71 2.16 -4.72 3.96
C GLU A 71 1.30 -3.57 3.42
N LEU A 72 1.90 -2.40 3.29
CA LEU A 72 1.33 -1.25 2.61
C LEU A 72 1.95 -1.14 1.23
N THR A 73 1.11 -1.19 0.19
CA THR A 73 1.51 -0.93 -1.19
C THR A 73 0.85 0.36 -1.66
N THR A 74 1.64 1.26 -2.24
CA THR A 74 1.17 2.49 -2.87
C THR A 74 1.51 2.46 -4.34
N THR A 75 0.51 2.70 -5.20
CA THR A 75 0.65 2.69 -6.65
C THR A 75 0.08 3.99 -7.22
N PRO A 76 0.81 4.75 -8.04
CA PRO A 76 0.24 5.89 -8.74
C PRO A 76 -0.82 5.41 -9.74
N VAL A 77 -1.85 6.23 -9.92
CA VAL A 77 -2.94 5.99 -10.85
C VAL A 77 -2.85 7.03 -11.96
N GLU A 78 -2.90 6.58 -13.21
CA GLU A 78 -2.95 7.48 -14.37
C GLU A 78 -4.15 8.44 -14.27
N PRO A 79 -4.01 9.73 -14.61
CA PRO A 79 -5.05 10.73 -14.41
C PRO A 79 -6.40 10.39 -15.06
N ASP A 80 -6.38 9.69 -16.19
CA ASP A 80 -7.58 9.32 -16.96
C ASP A 80 -8.07 7.90 -16.62
N HIS A 81 -7.42 7.20 -15.68
CA HIS A 81 -7.77 5.83 -15.33
C HIS A 81 -8.73 5.80 -14.12
N GLN A 82 -9.93 5.27 -14.36
CA GLN A 82 -10.90 5.01 -13.29
C GLN A 82 -10.61 3.66 -12.63
N VAL A 83 -10.12 3.68 -11.39
CA VAL A 83 -9.85 2.46 -10.62
C VAL A 83 -11.14 1.93 -10.00
N ASN A 84 -11.50 0.70 -10.34
CA ASN A 84 -12.56 -0.03 -9.67
C ASN A 84 -12.00 -0.80 -8.47
N LEU A 85 -12.04 -0.19 -7.27
CA LEU A 85 -11.52 -0.82 -6.05
C LEU A 85 -12.16 -2.18 -5.74
N GLN A 86 -13.45 -2.35 -6.04
CA GLN A 86 -14.12 -3.64 -5.84
C GLN A 86 -13.53 -4.71 -6.78
N GLY A 87 -13.28 -4.36 -8.03
CA GLY A 87 -12.61 -5.23 -8.99
C GLY A 87 -11.20 -5.61 -8.54
N VAL A 88 -10.42 -4.64 -8.06
CA VAL A 88 -9.07 -4.87 -7.50
C VAL A 88 -9.12 -5.88 -6.35
N LEU A 89 -9.99 -5.66 -5.35
CA LEU A 89 -10.12 -6.59 -4.22
C LEU A 89 -10.61 -7.97 -4.64
N LEU A 90 -11.47 -8.08 -5.66
CA LEU A 90 -11.91 -9.38 -6.18
C LEU A 90 -10.75 -10.15 -6.82
N GLU A 91 -9.89 -9.50 -7.59
CA GLU A 91 -8.72 -10.16 -8.17
C GLU A 91 -7.69 -10.55 -7.09
N MET A 92 -7.45 -9.68 -6.12
CA MET A 92 -6.58 -10.01 -4.98
C MET A 92 -7.11 -11.21 -4.19
N ARG A 93 -8.43 -11.28 -3.93
CA ARG A 93 -9.07 -12.46 -3.29
C ARG A 93 -8.84 -13.74 -4.07
N LYS A 94 -9.00 -13.70 -5.39
CA LYS A 94 -8.77 -14.87 -6.26
C LYS A 94 -7.32 -15.33 -6.15
N SER A 95 -6.36 -14.39 -6.15
CA SER A 95 -4.94 -14.71 -5.97
C SER A 95 -4.71 -15.38 -4.62
N VAL A 96 -5.17 -14.76 -3.53
CA VAL A 96 -5.07 -15.33 -2.17
C VAL A 96 -5.66 -16.74 -2.09
N GLN A 97 -6.88 -16.94 -2.61
CA GLN A 97 -7.54 -18.24 -2.59
C GLN A 97 -6.77 -19.29 -3.39
N LYS A 98 -6.23 -18.90 -4.56
CA LYS A 98 -5.42 -19.80 -5.41
C LYS A 98 -4.12 -20.20 -4.71
N ASP A 99 -3.40 -19.24 -4.12
CA ASP A 99 -2.11 -19.47 -3.48
C ASP A 99 -2.27 -20.40 -2.26
N PHE A 100 -3.29 -20.18 -1.43
CA PHE A 100 -3.59 -21.05 -0.30
C PHE A 100 -4.05 -22.44 -0.75
N PHE A 101 -4.87 -22.54 -1.82
CA PHE A 101 -5.30 -23.82 -2.35
C PHE A 101 -4.11 -24.66 -2.84
N GLN A 102 -3.13 -24.05 -3.50
CA GLN A 102 -1.89 -24.73 -3.92
C GLN A 102 -1.08 -25.24 -2.73
N GLY A 103 -1.15 -24.58 -1.59
CA GLY A 103 -0.51 -24.99 -0.32
C GLY A 103 -1.31 -26.02 0.49
N GLY A 104 -2.45 -26.53 -0.04
CA GLY A 104 -3.30 -27.49 0.67
C GLY A 104 -4.23 -26.87 1.72
N TYR A 105 -4.47 -25.56 1.64
CA TYR A 105 -5.41 -24.84 2.50
C TYR A 105 -6.71 -24.53 1.77
N GLN A 106 -7.76 -24.24 2.54
CA GLN A 106 -9.00 -23.66 2.03
C GLN A 106 -9.11 -22.21 2.49
N SER A 107 -9.49 -21.31 1.60
CA SER A 107 -9.68 -19.89 1.91
C SER A 107 -11.09 -19.45 1.56
N VAL A 108 -11.80 -18.92 2.55
CA VAL A 108 -13.16 -18.36 2.40
C VAL A 108 -13.12 -16.90 2.83
N CYS A 109 -13.50 -16.01 1.92
CA CYS A 109 -13.51 -14.58 2.19
C CYS A 109 -14.94 -14.06 2.38
N ASN A 110 -15.12 -13.12 3.31
CA ASN A 110 -16.39 -12.43 3.50
C ASN A 110 -16.70 -11.51 2.29
N LYS A 111 -17.91 -10.96 2.29
CA LYS A 111 -18.34 -10.00 1.27
C LYS A 111 -17.51 -8.72 1.39
N ILE A 112 -17.08 -8.14 0.26
CA ILE A 112 -16.44 -6.83 0.23
C ILE A 112 -17.42 -5.80 0.79
N HIS A 113 -16.96 -4.95 1.70
CA HIS A 113 -17.76 -3.95 2.39
C HIS A 113 -17.00 -2.64 2.57
N SER A 114 -17.73 -1.58 2.87
CA SER A 114 -17.17 -0.25 3.13
C SER A 114 -16.35 -0.23 4.40
N SER A 115 -15.24 0.49 4.38
CA SER A 115 -14.29 0.64 5.48
C SER A 115 -13.59 1.99 5.41
N LEU A 116 -12.59 2.22 6.28
CA LEU A 116 -11.75 3.40 6.31
C LEU A 116 -10.26 3.01 6.35
N LEU A 117 -9.43 3.80 5.69
CA LEU A 117 -7.98 3.73 5.76
C LEU A 117 -7.44 5.16 5.84
N GLY A 118 -6.74 5.53 6.92
CA GLY A 118 -6.27 6.90 7.15
C GLY A 118 -7.39 7.95 7.10
N GLY A 119 -8.61 7.61 7.55
CA GLY A 119 -9.79 8.47 7.44
C GLY A 119 -10.40 8.57 6.02
N THR A 120 -9.78 7.98 5.00
CA THR A 120 -10.28 7.94 3.63
C THR A 120 -11.21 6.75 3.42
N ALA A 121 -12.28 6.94 2.63
CA ALA A 121 -13.20 5.87 2.26
C ALA A 121 -12.44 4.72 1.55
N ALA A 122 -12.67 3.51 2.02
CA ALA A 122 -11.99 2.30 1.57
C ALA A 122 -12.99 1.15 1.37
N LEU A 123 -12.55 0.11 0.71
CA LEU A 123 -13.22 -1.19 0.67
C LEU A 123 -12.35 -2.24 1.35
N GLU A 124 -12.99 -3.22 1.96
CA GLU A 124 -12.31 -4.25 2.76
C GLU A 124 -12.92 -5.63 2.55
N THR A 125 -12.08 -6.65 2.63
CA THR A 125 -12.50 -8.05 2.71
C THR A 125 -11.53 -8.84 3.58
N THR A 126 -12.05 -9.77 4.38
CA THR A 126 -11.25 -10.67 5.23
C THR A 126 -11.47 -12.10 4.77
N CYS A 127 -10.37 -12.83 4.64
CA CYS A 127 -10.34 -14.24 4.31
C CYS A 127 -9.96 -15.08 5.54
N THR A 128 -10.75 -16.10 5.82
CA THR A 128 -10.45 -17.14 6.82
C THR A 128 -9.81 -18.31 6.10
N ILE A 129 -8.63 -18.72 6.54
CA ILE A 129 -7.85 -19.79 5.95
C ILE A 129 -7.88 -20.99 6.90
N THR A 130 -8.28 -22.14 6.38
CA THR A 130 -8.39 -23.39 7.14
C THR A 130 -7.50 -24.46 6.55
N GLN A 131 -7.01 -25.33 7.43
CA GLN A 131 -6.29 -26.54 7.07
C GLN A 131 -6.89 -27.71 7.85
N ASN A 132 -7.31 -28.76 7.17
CA ASN A 132 -8.00 -29.92 7.77
C ASN A 132 -9.20 -29.50 8.66
N GLY A 133 -9.98 -28.52 8.20
CA GLY A 133 -11.13 -27.98 8.92
C GLY A 133 -10.81 -27.07 10.11
N ARG A 134 -9.53 -26.82 10.44
CA ARG A 134 -9.12 -25.93 11.54
C ARG A 134 -8.75 -24.55 10.97
N HIS A 135 -9.24 -23.49 11.60
CA HIS A 135 -8.84 -22.12 11.29
C HIS A 135 -7.37 -21.92 11.72
N VAL A 136 -6.50 -21.64 10.77
CA VAL A 136 -5.04 -21.51 10.99
C VAL A 136 -4.52 -20.10 10.72
N LEU A 137 -5.09 -19.38 9.76
CA LEU A 137 -4.68 -18.03 9.38
C LEU A 137 -5.90 -17.17 9.07
N SER A 138 -5.75 -15.86 9.23
CA SER A 138 -6.65 -14.84 8.68
C SER A 138 -5.86 -13.85 7.85
N GLN A 139 -6.48 -13.34 6.78
CA GLN A 139 -5.93 -12.26 5.97
C GLN A 139 -7.00 -11.23 5.64
N THR A 140 -6.69 -9.96 5.83
CA THR A 140 -7.53 -8.84 5.41
C THR A 140 -6.83 -8.02 4.33
N LEU A 141 -7.63 -7.55 3.38
CA LEU A 141 -7.24 -6.66 2.31
C LEU A 141 -8.10 -5.39 2.42
N VAL A 142 -7.45 -4.24 2.48
CA VAL A 142 -8.10 -2.92 2.51
C VAL A 142 -7.56 -2.10 1.37
N ALA A 143 -8.43 -1.55 0.52
CA ALA A 143 -8.04 -0.74 -0.62
C ALA A 143 -8.72 0.63 -0.59
N ALA A 144 -7.96 1.70 -0.83
CA ALA A 144 -8.41 3.08 -0.89
C ALA A 144 -7.80 3.81 -2.09
N LEU A 145 -8.48 4.88 -2.53
CA LEU A 145 -7.96 5.83 -3.52
C LEU A 145 -7.90 7.21 -2.90
N LYS A 146 -6.76 7.87 -3.04
CA LYS A 146 -6.56 9.23 -2.57
C LYS A 146 -5.52 9.94 -3.44
N GLU A 147 -5.84 11.15 -3.89
CA GLU A 147 -4.89 12.05 -4.57
C GLU A 147 -4.11 11.40 -5.73
N GLY A 148 -4.82 10.67 -6.61
CA GLY A 148 -4.22 10.00 -7.76
C GLY A 148 -3.35 8.79 -7.42
N ARG A 149 -3.51 8.22 -6.22
CA ARG A 149 -2.81 7.01 -5.79
C ARG A 149 -3.78 5.95 -5.27
N ALA A 150 -3.48 4.70 -5.54
CA ALA A 150 -4.14 3.55 -4.94
C ALA A 150 -3.29 3.03 -3.77
N TYR A 151 -3.92 2.80 -2.65
CA TYR A 151 -3.32 2.29 -1.42
C TYR A 151 -3.94 0.94 -1.10
N VAL A 152 -3.12 -0.06 -0.88
CA VAL A 152 -3.55 -1.36 -0.41
C VAL A 152 -2.81 -1.70 0.87
N LEU A 153 -3.53 -1.81 1.97
CA LEU A 153 -3.01 -2.40 3.20
C LEU A 153 -3.51 -3.84 3.28
N SER A 154 -2.58 -4.79 3.24
CA SER A 154 -2.86 -6.20 3.51
C SER A 154 -2.26 -6.59 4.86
N TYR A 155 -2.96 -7.43 5.61
CA TYR A 155 -2.39 -8.00 6.82
C TYR A 155 -2.88 -9.43 7.03
N ALA A 156 -1.95 -10.31 7.37
CA ALA A 156 -2.19 -11.72 7.56
C ALA A 156 -1.45 -12.22 8.80
N GLY A 157 -2.05 -13.16 9.51
CA GLY A 157 -1.44 -13.73 10.71
C GLY A 157 -2.06 -15.05 11.11
N GLN A 158 -1.38 -15.76 12.01
CA GLN A 158 -1.94 -16.93 12.68
C GLN A 158 -3.28 -16.55 13.33
N ALA A 159 -4.26 -17.43 13.29
CA ALA A 159 -5.64 -17.14 13.66
C ALA A 159 -5.79 -16.44 15.03
N GLN A 160 -5.06 -16.91 16.04
CA GLN A 160 -5.08 -16.32 17.38
C GLN A 160 -4.37 -14.96 17.41
N VAL A 161 -3.15 -14.87 16.86
CA VAL A 161 -2.36 -13.64 16.82
C VAL A 161 -3.08 -12.54 16.03
N PHE A 162 -3.77 -12.92 14.96
CA PHE A 162 -4.57 -11.99 14.17
C PHE A 162 -5.67 -11.32 15.00
N VAL A 163 -6.35 -12.07 15.88
CA VAL A 163 -7.36 -11.53 16.79
C VAL A 163 -6.73 -10.65 17.86
N GLU A 164 -5.63 -11.10 18.46
CA GLU A 164 -4.93 -10.38 19.52
C GLU A 164 -4.28 -9.07 19.05
N SER A 165 -3.93 -8.97 17.76
CA SER A 165 -3.27 -7.79 17.18
C SER A 165 -4.23 -6.75 16.57
N GLN A 166 -5.55 -6.86 16.80
CA GLN A 166 -6.52 -5.94 16.17
C GLN A 166 -6.35 -4.48 16.59
N GLU A 167 -5.93 -4.20 17.80
CA GLU A 167 -5.64 -2.83 18.27
C GLU A 167 -4.43 -2.24 17.54
N GLU A 168 -3.36 -3.03 17.37
CA GLU A 168 -2.17 -2.62 16.61
C GLU A 168 -2.53 -2.34 15.15
N VAL A 169 -3.32 -3.23 14.52
CA VAL A 169 -3.82 -3.06 13.14
C VAL A 169 -4.63 -1.78 13.01
N GLN A 170 -5.56 -1.52 13.94
CA GLN A 170 -6.39 -0.33 13.91
C GLN A 170 -5.55 0.95 14.10
N SER A 171 -4.53 0.90 14.95
CA SER A 171 -3.58 2.01 15.12
C SER A 171 -2.83 2.31 13.83
N VAL A 172 -2.31 1.29 13.13
CA VAL A 172 -1.66 1.44 11.81
C VAL A 172 -2.60 2.05 10.80
N ARG A 173 -3.83 1.52 10.69
CA ARG A 173 -4.86 2.03 9.75
C ARG A 173 -5.19 3.49 10.00
N ASN A 174 -5.30 3.90 11.26
CA ASN A 174 -5.62 5.27 11.64
C ASN A 174 -4.43 6.23 11.48
N SER A 175 -3.20 5.73 11.58
CA SER A 175 -2.00 6.53 11.47
C SER A 175 -1.66 6.96 10.04
N LEU A 176 -2.20 6.24 9.03
CA LEU A 176 -1.87 6.50 7.64
C LEU A 176 -2.29 7.91 7.22
N LYS A 177 -1.31 8.69 6.76
CA LYS A 177 -1.48 10.03 6.19
C LYS A 177 -1.11 9.99 4.71
N PHE A 178 -2.00 10.55 3.90
CA PHE A 178 -1.87 10.63 2.45
C PHE A 178 -1.31 11.99 2.03
#